data_74b1d8db7f204499101fab6eedbe7941
#
_entry.id   74b1d8db7f204499101fab6eedbe7941
#
_cell.length_a   1.000
_cell.length_b   1.000
_cell.length_c   1.000
_cell.angle_alpha   90.00
_cell.angle_beta   90.00
_cell.angle_gamma   90.00
#
_symmetry.space_group_name_H-M   'P 1'
#
loop_
_entity.id
_entity.type
_entity.pdbx_description
1 polymer ?
#
loop_
_entity_poly.entity_id
_entity_poly.type
_entity_poly.pdbx_seq_one_letter_code
_entity_poly.pdbx_strand_id
1 'polypeptide(L)'
;LDAEVRRILDLGVKLELNTRVDDVLEAKQAGGFDAVFLAVGAHIAKRAYIPANEAAKIMDAVQVLRGMEGEEKPLLGRKVVVYGGGNTAIDVARTAKRLGAEEAMIVYRRTREKMPAHDFEVQEALEEGVLIKWLSTIKQAGGESITIEKMALDAKGVPQPTGEFETLEADSVVLALGQDVDLSLLSRVPDLQVEDGVVKVGPNMMTAHPGLFAGGDMVPAERTVTVAVGHGK
;
A
#
# COMPACT_ATOMS: atom_id res chain seq x y z
N LEU A 1 5.75 -7.03 19.27
CA LEU A 1 5.71 -5.58 19.04
C LEU A 1 5.87 -4.80 20.36
N ASP A 2 5.04 -5.05 21.39
CA ASP A 2 5.08 -4.28 22.67
C ASP A 2 6.42 -4.37 23.38
N ALA A 3 7.05 -5.54 23.39
CA ALA A 3 8.38 -5.73 23.98
C ALA A 3 9.47 -4.96 23.22
N GLU A 4 9.34 -4.81 21.90
CA GLU A 4 10.27 -4.05 21.07
C GLU A 4 10.09 -2.54 21.27
N VAL A 5 8.84 -2.07 21.33
CA VAL A 5 8.51 -0.68 21.66
C VAL A 5 9.07 -0.32 23.04
N ARG A 6 8.88 -1.19 24.03
CA ARG A 6 9.39 -0.97 25.40
C ARG A 6 10.92 -0.85 25.43
N ARG A 7 11.65 -1.66 24.66
CA ARG A 7 13.11 -1.54 24.55
C ARG A 7 13.57 -0.18 24.03
N ILE A 8 12.79 0.39 23.07
CA ILE A 8 13.09 1.72 22.52
C ILE A 8 12.83 2.80 23.58
N LEU A 9 11.72 2.70 24.29
CA LEU A 9 11.37 3.64 25.36
C LEU A 9 12.35 3.60 26.52
N ASP A 10 12.87 2.42 26.86
CA ASP A 10 13.89 2.23 27.91
C ASP A 10 15.24 2.93 27.58
N LEU A 11 15.46 3.29 26.30
CA LEU A 11 16.60 4.12 25.88
C LEU A 11 16.39 5.62 26.17
N GLY A 12 15.26 6.01 26.74
CA GLY A 12 14.95 7.40 27.07
C GLY A 12 14.17 8.15 25.98
N VAL A 13 13.69 7.44 24.95
CA VAL A 13 12.82 8.03 23.91
C VAL A 13 11.48 8.40 24.52
N LYS A 14 11.05 9.64 24.33
CA LYS A 14 9.71 10.11 24.71
C LYS A 14 8.75 9.77 23.58
N LEU A 15 7.69 9.05 23.91
CA LEU A 15 6.61 8.71 22.97
C LEU A 15 5.40 9.61 23.25
N GLU A 16 4.97 10.36 22.23
CA GLU A 16 3.73 11.14 22.27
C GLU A 16 2.74 10.55 21.28
N LEU A 17 1.66 9.97 21.79
CA LEU A 17 0.60 9.39 20.99
C LEU A 17 -0.53 10.41 20.76
N ASN A 18 -1.34 10.16 19.72
CA ASN A 18 -2.49 11.02 19.36
C ASN A 18 -2.12 12.49 19.12
N THR A 19 -0.86 12.74 18.77
CA THR A 19 -0.34 14.08 18.49
C THR A 19 -0.10 14.21 16.99
N ARG A 20 -0.97 14.99 16.33
CA ARG A 20 -0.84 15.28 14.91
C ARG A 20 0.11 16.45 14.69
N VAL A 21 1.03 16.30 13.75
CA VAL A 21 1.92 17.35 13.27
C VAL A 21 1.46 17.79 11.88
N ASP A 22 0.94 19.00 11.75
CA ASP A 22 0.47 19.55 10.47
C ASP A 22 1.55 20.37 9.75
N ASP A 23 2.55 20.88 10.49
CA ASP A 23 3.70 21.61 9.95
C ASP A 23 4.98 21.19 10.70
N VAL A 24 5.92 20.62 9.96
CA VAL A 24 7.15 20.09 10.55
C VAL A 24 8.09 21.17 11.03
N LEU A 25 8.13 22.34 10.36
CA LEU A 25 9.00 23.44 10.77
C LEU A 25 8.51 24.11 12.04
N GLU A 26 7.19 24.30 12.14
CA GLU A 26 6.55 24.82 13.36
C GLU A 26 6.79 23.86 14.54
N ALA A 27 6.58 22.56 14.34
CA ALA A 27 6.82 21.54 15.37
C ALA A 27 8.30 21.50 15.80
N LYS A 28 9.25 21.60 14.86
CA LYS A 28 10.68 21.67 15.15
C LYS A 28 11.01 22.89 16.03
N GLN A 29 10.48 24.06 15.68
CA GLN A 29 10.74 25.30 16.41
C GLN A 29 10.09 25.27 17.81
N ALA A 30 8.82 24.89 17.90
CA ALA A 30 8.07 24.84 19.16
C ALA A 30 8.68 23.83 20.14
N GLY A 31 9.17 22.69 19.64
CA GLY A 31 9.83 21.66 20.44
C GLY A 31 11.29 21.97 20.78
N GLY A 32 11.89 23.01 20.19
CA GLY A 32 13.33 23.32 20.36
C GLY A 32 14.25 22.22 19.84
N PHE A 33 13.85 21.51 18.80
CA PHE A 33 14.61 20.39 18.25
C PHE A 33 15.71 20.86 17.28
N ASP A 34 16.91 20.33 17.42
CA ASP A 34 18.04 20.60 16.52
C ASP A 34 17.79 20.01 15.13
N ALA A 35 17.19 18.83 15.09
CA ALA A 35 16.86 18.11 13.86
C ALA A 35 15.54 17.36 13.97
N VAL A 36 14.95 17.01 12.82
CA VAL A 36 13.76 16.16 12.72
C VAL A 36 14.04 15.03 11.76
N PHE A 37 13.67 13.81 12.14
CA PHE A 37 13.66 12.65 11.27
C PHE A 37 12.20 12.26 10.95
N LEU A 38 11.85 12.29 9.68
CA LEU A 38 10.53 11.94 9.19
C LEU A 38 10.46 10.45 8.85
N ALA A 39 9.54 9.73 9.49
CA ALA A 39 9.30 8.31 9.28
C ALA A 39 7.79 8.02 9.18
N VAL A 40 7.07 8.85 8.40
CA VAL A 40 5.60 8.81 8.33
C VAL A 40 5.06 7.72 7.41
N GLY A 41 5.93 7.01 6.68
CA GLY A 41 5.54 5.94 5.78
C GLY A 41 4.74 6.40 4.57
N ALA A 42 4.01 5.48 3.93
CA ALA A 42 3.12 5.73 2.79
C ALA A 42 1.74 5.15 3.13
N HIS A 43 0.78 6.01 3.46
CA HIS A 43 -0.52 5.61 4.01
C HIS A 43 -1.71 6.00 3.15
N ILE A 44 -1.51 6.82 2.10
CA ILE A 44 -2.59 7.20 1.18
C ILE A 44 -2.73 6.12 0.12
N ALA A 45 -3.83 5.39 0.16
CA ALA A 45 -4.12 4.39 -0.86
C ALA A 45 -4.35 5.03 -2.23
N LYS A 46 -3.69 4.49 -3.24
CA LYS A 46 -3.99 4.84 -4.64
C LYS A 46 -5.35 4.31 -5.03
N ARG A 47 -6.15 5.18 -5.62
CA ARG A 47 -7.49 4.85 -6.07
C ARG A 47 -7.52 4.72 -7.59
N ALA A 48 -8.32 3.76 -8.08
CA ALA A 48 -8.77 3.71 -9.45
C ALA A 48 -10.27 4.02 -9.47
N TYR A 49 -10.71 4.75 -10.47
CA TYR A 49 -12.14 4.87 -10.72
C TYR A 49 -12.64 3.57 -11.36
N ILE A 50 -13.47 2.86 -10.64
CA ILE A 50 -14.17 1.67 -11.11
C ILE A 50 -15.65 2.03 -11.09
N PRO A 51 -16.36 2.08 -12.25
CA PRO A 51 -17.78 2.23 -12.26
C PRO A 51 -18.43 1.14 -11.41
N ALA A 52 -19.23 1.52 -10.43
CA ALA A 52 -19.84 0.62 -9.48
C ALA A 52 -21.30 0.98 -9.26
N ASN A 53 -22.14 -0.03 -9.01
CA ASN A 53 -23.49 0.21 -8.53
C ASN A 53 -23.49 0.41 -6.99
N GLU A 54 -24.62 0.84 -6.43
CA GLU A 54 -24.73 1.13 -4.98
C GLU A 54 -24.51 -0.10 -4.08
N ALA A 55 -24.69 -1.31 -4.63
CA ALA A 55 -24.51 -2.56 -3.90
C ALA A 55 -23.04 -3.05 -3.92
N ALA A 56 -22.19 -2.45 -4.76
CA ALA A 56 -20.80 -2.89 -4.89
C ALA A 56 -19.99 -2.58 -3.62
N LYS A 57 -19.38 -3.60 -3.05
CA LYS A 57 -18.50 -3.47 -1.89
C LYS A 57 -17.06 -3.30 -2.34
N ILE A 58 -16.61 -2.06 -2.47
CA ILE A 58 -15.23 -1.72 -2.81
C ILE A 58 -14.51 -1.23 -1.56
N MET A 59 -13.40 -1.85 -1.23
CA MET A 59 -12.62 -1.61 -0.02
C MET A 59 -11.19 -1.23 -0.36
N ASP A 60 -10.54 -0.58 0.57
CA ASP A 60 -9.11 -0.26 0.50
C ASP A 60 -8.26 -1.33 1.19
N ALA A 61 -7.14 -1.74 0.56
CA ALA A 61 -6.27 -2.77 1.08
C ALA A 61 -5.66 -2.42 2.45
N VAL A 62 -5.26 -1.16 2.64
CA VAL A 62 -4.68 -0.72 3.92
C VAL A 62 -5.71 -0.77 5.03
N GLN A 63 -6.95 -0.37 4.75
CA GLN A 63 -8.06 -0.45 5.71
C GLN A 63 -8.39 -1.89 6.08
N VAL A 64 -8.41 -2.80 5.09
CA VAL A 64 -8.63 -4.24 5.32
C VAL A 64 -7.54 -4.80 6.24
N LEU A 65 -6.27 -4.55 5.93
CA LEU A 65 -5.15 -5.08 6.72
C LEU A 65 -5.10 -4.48 8.13
N ARG A 66 -5.36 -3.17 8.28
CA ARG A 66 -5.48 -2.53 9.61
C ARG A 66 -6.65 -3.07 10.41
N GLY A 67 -7.76 -3.40 9.77
CA GLY A 67 -8.91 -4.02 10.43
C GLY A 67 -8.58 -5.37 11.07
N MET A 68 -7.48 -6.02 10.65
CA MET A 68 -7.01 -7.26 11.28
C MET A 68 -6.44 -7.06 12.69
N GLU A 69 -6.08 -5.83 13.07
CA GLU A 69 -5.62 -5.50 14.42
C GLU A 69 -6.78 -5.33 15.42
N GLY A 70 -7.98 -5.04 14.91
CA GLY A 70 -9.19 -4.84 15.72
C GLY A 70 -9.75 -6.15 16.31
N GLU A 71 -10.67 -6.02 17.27
CA GLU A 71 -11.41 -7.15 17.85
C GLU A 71 -12.34 -7.79 16.81
N GLU A 72 -12.99 -6.96 15.98
CA GLU A 72 -13.84 -7.41 14.88
C GLU A 72 -13.03 -7.43 13.58
N LYS A 73 -12.95 -8.62 12.98
CA LYS A 73 -12.24 -8.79 11.71
C LYS A 73 -13.07 -8.26 10.53
N PRO A 74 -12.44 -7.76 9.46
CA PRO A 74 -13.17 -7.26 8.30
C PRO A 74 -13.98 -8.36 7.63
N LEU A 75 -15.24 -8.07 7.33
CA LEU A 75 -16.13 -8.97 6.60
C LEU A 75 -15.89 -8.79 5.11
N LEU A 76 -15.18 -9.71 4.48
CA LEU A 76 -14.84 -9.63 3.07
C LEU A 76 -15.82 -10.37 2.16
N GLY A 77 -16.55 -11.36 2.70
CA GLY A 77 -17.43 -12.25 1.93
C GLY A 77 -16.76 -13.56 1.54
N ARG A 78 -17.46 -14.37 0.76
CA ARG A 78 -17.00 -15.71 0.34
C ARG A 78 -16.10 -15.66 -0.89
N LYS A 79 -16.38 -14.72 -1.81
CA LYS A 79 -15.61 -14.49 -3.05
C LYS A 79 -15.02 -13.10 -3.04
N VAL A 80 -13.71 -13.04 -2.87
CA VAL A 80 -12.97 -11.78 -2.69
C VAL A 80 -12.07 -11.56 -3.90
N VAL A 81 -12.23 -10.43 -4.56
CA VAL A 81 -11.35 -10.02 -5.64
C VAL A 81 -10.42 -8.92 -5.16
N VAL A 82 -9.13 -9.10 -5.38
CA VAL A 82 -8.09 -8.12 -5.05
C VAL A 82 -7.54 -7.53 -6.35
N TYR A 83 -7.64 -6.22 -6.51
CA TYR A 83 -7.15 -5.54 -7.70
C TYR A 83 -5.79 -4.90 -7.46
N GLY A 84 -4.76 -5.49 -8.03
CA GLY A 84 -3.37 -5.04 -7.89
C GLY A 84 -2.37 -6.17 -8.07
N GLY A 85 -1.07 -5.90 -7.86
CA GLY A 85 -0.02 -6.91 -8.08
C GLY A 85 1.23 -6.70 -7.22
N GLY A 86 1.18 -5.83 -6.22
CA GLY A 86 2.26 -5.68 -5.22
C GLY A 86 2.10 -6.63 -4.03
N ASN A 87 3.06 -6.62 -3.11
CA ASN A 87 3.02 -7.43 -1.88
C ASN A 87 1.72 -7.20 -1.11
N THR A 88 1.23 -5.95 -1.03
CA THR A 88 -0.06 -5.64 -0.40
C THR A 88 -1.24 -6.44 -1.01
N ALA A 89 -1.22 -6.68 -2.33
CA ALA A 89 -2.28 -7.49 -2.96
C ALA A 89 -2.17 -8.97 -2.55
N ILE A 90 -0.96 -9.48 -2.43
CA ILE A 90 -0.70 -10.82 -1.91
C ILE A 90 -1.17 -10.94 -0.47
N ASP A 91 -0.80 -9.99 0.40
CA ASP A 91 -1.20 -9.98 1.82
C ASP A 91 -2.71 -9.99 1.99
N VAL A 92 -3.43 -9.14 1.23
CA VAL A 92 -4.90 -9.09 1.28
C VAL A 92 -5.53 -10.39 0.81
N ALA A 93 -5.06 -10.96 -0.30
CA ALA A 93 -5.63 -12.20 -0.84
C ALA A 93 -5.41 -13.40 0.11
N ARG A 94 -4.20 -13.53 0.68
CA ARG A 94 -3.90 -14.53 1.71
C ARG A 94 -4.72 -14.29 2.99
N THR A 95 -4.86 -13.03 3.41
CA THR A 95 -5.71 -12.67 4.55
C THR A 95 -7.16 -13.07 4.30
N ALA A 96 -7.71 -12.81 3.12
CA ALA A 96 -9.06 -13.23 2.77
C ALA A 96 -9.23 -14.76 2.87
N LYS A 97 -8.27 -15.55 2.37
CA LYS A 97 -8.27 -17.01 2.52
C LYS A 97 -8.27 -17.44 3.99
N ARG A 98 -7.44 -16.83 4.81
CA ARG A 98 -7.33 -17.13 6.25
C ARG A 98 -8.56 -16.69 7.05
N LEU A 99 -9.32 -15.71 6.57
CA LEU A 99 -10.61 -15.31 7.11
C LEU A 99 -11.76 -16.21 6.65
N GLY A 100 -11.49 -17.23 5.83
CA GLY A 100 -12.46 -18.22 5.40
C GLY A 100 -13.13 -17.94 4.05
N ALA A 101 -12.59 -17.04 3.24
CA ALA A 101 -13.07 -16.89 1.87
C ALA A 101 -12.91 -18.19 1.09
N GLU A 102 -13.98 -18.63 0.42
CA GLU A 102 -13.97 -19.81 -0.45
C GLU A 102 -13.05 -19.56 -1.64
N GLU A 103 -13.13 -18.36 -2.21
CA GLU A 103 -12.29 -17.92 -3.31
C GLU A 103 -11.68 -16.54 -2.99
N ALA A 104 -10.37 -16.44 -3.17
CA ALA A 104 -9.64 -15.18 -3.19
C ALA A 104 -8.87 -15.10 -4.51
N MET A 105 -9.15 -14.07 -5.31
CA MET A 105 -8.59 -13.92 -6.65
C MET A 105 -7.91 -12.55 -6.79
N ILE A 106 -6.68 -12.55 -7.26
CA ILE A 106 -5.96 -11.34 -7.65
C ILE A 106 -6.21 -11.08 -9.14
N VAL A 107 -6.70 -9.90 -9.49
CA VAL A 107 -6.80 -9.40 -10.86
C VAL A 107 -5.63 -8.46 -11.11
N TYR A 108 -4.78 -8.82 -12.08
CA TYR A 108 -3.59 -8.06 -12.40
C TYR A 108 -3.44 -7.79 -13.89
N ARG A 109 -3.22 -6.52 -14.26
CA ARG A 109 -3.24 -6.07 -15.67
C ARG A 109 -2.01 -6.43 -16.50
N ARG A 110 -0.94 -6.95 -15.87
CA ARG A 110 0.31 -7.32 -16.55
C ARG A 110 0.56 -8.82 -16.43
N THR A 111 1.74 -9.25 -16.91
CA THR A 111 2.19 -10.64 -16.80
C THR A 111 2.84 -10.93 -15.45
N ARG A 112 3.12 -12.20 -15.19
CA ARG A 112 3.82 -12.67 -13.99
C ARG A 112 5.18 -11.97 -13.82
N GLU A 113 5.97 -11.87 -14.90
CA GLU A 113 7.33 -11.31 -14.90
C GLU A 113 7.34 -9.80 -14.62
N LYS A 114 6.20 -9.13 -14.75
CA LYS A 114 6.02 -7.71 -14.48
C LYS A 114 5.29 -7.43 -13.16
N MET A 115 5.03 -8.47 -12.39
CA MET A 115 4.40 -8.34 -11.09
C MET A 115 5.44 -7.85 -10.07
N PRO A 116 5.18 -6.75 -9.33
CA PRO A 116 6.16 -6.23 -8.37
C PRO A 116 6.20 -7.00 -7.05
N ALA A 117 5.24 -7.90 -6.79
CA ALA A 117 5.28 -8.76 -5.61
C ALA A 117 6.47 -9.75 -5.69
N HIS A 118 7.08 -10.05 -4.55
CA HIS A 118 8.18 -11.00 -4.48
C HIS A 118 7.75 -12.40 -4.91
N ASP A 119 8.63 -13.09 -5.64
CA ASP A 119 8.32 -14.41 -6.22
C ASP A 119 7.92 -15.45 -5.17
N PHE A 120 8.61 -15.46 -4.04
CA PHE A 120 8.31 -16.40 -2.96
C PHE A 120 6.94 -16.14 -2.33
N GLU A 121 6.53 -14.86 -2.16
CA GLU A 121 5.19 -14.51 -1.62
C GLU A 121 4.07 -14.90 -2.58
N VAL A 122 4.30 -14.73 -3.89
CA VAL A 122 3.34 -15.19 -4.90
C VAL A 122 3.22 -16.70 -4.88
N GLN A 123 4.33 -17.42 -4.74
CA GLN A 123 4.32 -18.89 -4.67
C GLN A 123 3.54 -19.37 -3.43
N GLU A 124 3.81 -18.79 -2.26
CA GLU A 124 3.06 -19.09 -1.04
C GLU A 124 1.56 -18.81 -1.17
N ALA A 125 1.19 -17.68 -1.82
CA ALA A 125 -0.22 -17.37 -2.05
C ALA A 125 -0.92 -18.42 -2.93
N LEU A 126 -0.24 -18.88 -3.99
CA LEU A 126 -0.76 -19.94 -4.86
C LEU A 126 -0.92 -21.27 -4.10
N GLU A 127 0.02 -21.62 -3.23
CA GLU A 127 -0.04 -22.81 -2.35
C GLU A 127 -1.18 -22.73 -1.33
N GLU A 128 -1.50 -21.51 -0.84
CA GLU A 128 -2.67 -21.25 0.00
C GLU A 128 -4.01 -21.22 -0.80
N GLY A 129 -3.97 -21.45 -2.12
CA GLY A 129 -5.14 -21.51 -2.99
C GLY A 129 -5.67 -20.13 -3.42
N VAL A 130 -4.84 -19.11 -3.44
CA VAL A 130 -5.15 -17.82 -4.08
C VAL A 130 -5.10 -18.01 -5.60
N LEU A 131 -6.09 -17.49 -6.31
CA LEU A 131 -6.13 -17.48 -7.77
C LEU A 131 -5.55 -16.16 -8.30
N ILE A 132 -4.89 -16.21 -9.46
CA ILE A 132 -4.38 -14.99 -10.10
C ILE A 132 -4.84 -14.93 -11.56
N LYS A 133 -5.56 -13.86 -11.88
CA LYS A 133 -6.03 -13.55 -13.23
C LYS A 133 -5.08 -12.52 -13.84
N TRP A 134 -4.17 -13.02 -14.66
CA TRP A 134 -3.18 -12.21 -15.39
C TRP A 134 -3.81 -11.46 -16.56
N LEU A 135 -3.16 -10.41 -17.02
CA LEU A 135 -3.58 -9.64 -18.20
C LEU A 135 -5.06 -9.29 -18.15
N SER A 136 -5.51 -8.79 -16.99
CA SER A 136 -6.92 -8.46 -16.77
C SER A 136 -7.06 -7.18 -15.96
N THR A 137 -8.06 -6.38 -16.28
CA THR A 137 -8.40 -5.15 -15.57
C THR A 137 -9.87 -5.12 -15.20
N ILE A 138 -10.23 -4.54 -14.06
CA ILE A 138 -11.62 -4.41 -13.65
C ILE A 138 -12.24 -3.21 -14.37
N LYS A 139 -13.38 -3.41 -15.03
CA LYS A 139 -14.12 -2.36 -15.75
C LYS A 139 -15.34 -1.90 -14.99
N GLN A 140 -15.97 -2.79 -14.25
CA GLN A 140 -17.18 -2.48 -13.50
C GLN A 140 -17.29 -3.41 -12.28
N ALA A 141 -17.83 -2.89 -11.19
CA ALA A 141 -18.20 -3.67 -10.01
C ALA A 141 -19.70 -3.60 -9.74
N GLY A 142 -20.29 -4.75 -9.44
CA GLY A 142 -21.67 -4.93 -9.00
C GLY A 142 -21.73 -5.38 -7.54
N GLY A 143 -22.95 -5.72 -7.06
CA GLY A 143 -23.14 -6.21 -5.69
C GLY A 143 -22.60 -7.62 -5.46
N GLU A 144 -22.67 -8.48 -6.47
CA GLU A 144 -22.28 -9.89 -6.40
C GLU A 144 -21.38 -10.32 -7.57
N SER A 145 -20.94 -9.37 -8.40
CA SER A 145 -20.12 -9.65 -9.57
C SER A 145 -19.26 -8.47 -9.99
N ILE A 146 -18.18 -8.78 -10.72
CA ILE A 146 -17.37 -7.79 -11.42
C ILE A 146 -17.29 -8.14 -12.90
N THR A 147 -17.12 -7.13 -13.73
CA THR A 147 -16.74 -7.29 -15.13
C THR A 147 -15.27 -6.93 -15.29
N ILE A 148 -14.49 -7.89 -15.79
CA ILE A 148 -13.09 -7.66 -16.16
C ILE A 148 -12.96 -7.59 -17.67
N GLU A 149 -11.95 -6.86 -18.14
CA GLU A 149 -11.52 -6.83 -19.54
C GLU A 149 -10.16 -7.50 -19.66
N LYS A 150 -10.02 -8.37 -20.65
CA LYS A 150 -8.74 -8.99 -20.98
C LYS A 150 -7.80 -7.97 -21.62
N MET A 151 -6.53 -8.09 -21.33
CA MET A 151 -5.48 -7.26 -21.86
C MET A 151 -4.59 -8.07 -22.80
N ALA A 152 -4.07 -7.44 -23.85
CA ALA A 152 -3.02 -7.99 -24.71
C ALA A 152 -1.80 -7.08 -24.67
N LEU A 153 -0.63 -7.66 -24.77
CA LEU A 153 0.60 -6.87 -24.84
C LEU A 153 0.82 -6.32 -26.24
N ASP A 154 1.10 -5.03 -26.35
CA ASP A 154 1.55 -4.42 -27.59
C ASP A 154 3.01 -4.79 -27.92
N ALA A 155 3.53 -4.30 -29.03
CA ALA A 155 4.91 -4.55 -29.47
C ALA A 155 5.99 -4.07 -28.47
N LYS A 156 5.61 -3.19 -27.53
CA LYS A 156 6.49 -2.68 -26.46
C LYS A 156 6.28 -3.40 -25.12
N GLY A 157 5.42 -4.41 -25.08
CA GLY A 157 5.08 -5.13 -23.87
C GLY A 157 4.17 -4.34 -22.93
N VAL A 158 3.46 -3.33 -23.42
CA VAL A 158 2.50 -2.53 -22.63
C VAL A 158 1.11 -3.15 -22.78
N PRO A 159 0.40 -3.43 -21.69
CA PRO A 159 -0.94 -3.96 -21.73
C PRO A 159 -1.94 -3.00 -22.39
N GLN A 160 -2.66 -3.48 -23.38
CA GLN A 160 -3.72 -2.78 -24.09
C GLN A 160 -5.05 -3.52 -23.91
N PRO A 161 -6.18 -2.82 -23.78
CA PRO A 161 -7.49 -3.45 -23.69
C PRO A 161 -7.84 -4.15 -25.03
N THR A 162 -8.44 -5.34 -24.94
CA THR A 162 -8.81 -6.14 -26.12
C THR A 162 -10.26 -5.97 -26.54
N GLY A 163 -11.12 -5.43 -25.69
CA GLY A 163 -12.56 -5.44 -25.87
C GLY A 163 -13.23 -6.77 -25.52
N GLU A 164 -12.47 -7.75 -25.02
CA GLU A 164 -13.02 -9.01 -24.52
C GLU A 164 -13.31 -8.89 -23.02
N PHE A 165 -14.58 -9.14 -22.66
CA PHE A 165 -15.06 -9.03 -21.29
C PHE A 165 -15.41 -10.39 -20.70
N GLU A 166 -15.25 -10.52 -19.39
CA GLU A 166 -15.63 -11.68 -18.61
C GLU A 166 -16.29 -11.20 -17.31
N THR A 167 -17.37 -11.84 -16.90
CA THR A 167 -18.02 -11.59 -15.62
C THR A 167 -17.60 -12.64 -14.61
N LEU A 168 -17.15 -12.18 -13.45
CA LEU A 168 -16.74 -13.00 -12.31
C LEU A 168 -17.63 -12.72 -11.12
N GLU A 169 -17.95 -13.73 -10.33
CA GLU A 169 -18.65 -13.54 -9.06
C GLU A 169 -17.69 -12.93 -8.03
N ALA A 170 -18.17 -11.94 -7.28
CA ALA A 170 -17.39 -11.27 -6.24
C ALA A 170 -18.33 -10.63 -5.22
N ASP A 171 -18.16 -10.96 -3.95
CA ASP A 171 -18.85 -10.30 -2.84
C ASP A 171 -18.18 -8.98 -2.46
N SER A 172 -16.89 -8.88 -2.70
CA SER A 172 -16.12 -7.65 -2.48
C SER A 172 -14.93 -7.51 -3.42
N VAL A 173 -14.55 -6.25 -3.65
CA VAL A 173 -13.36 -5.85 -4.38
C VAL A 173 -12.44 -5.08 -3.43
N VAL A 174 -11.20 -5.51 -3.29
CA VAL A 174 -10.21 -4.79 -2.49
C VAL A 174 -9.16 -4.17 -3.40
N LEU A 175 -9.02 -2.84 -3.33
CA LEU A 175 -8.07 -2.09 -4.15
C LEU A 175 -6.69 -2.11 -3.49
N ALA A 176 -5.71 -2.73 -4.14
CA ALA A 176 -4.31 -2.84 -3.72
C ALA A 176 -3.36 -2.24 -4.79
N LEU A 177 -3.65 -1.00 -5.22
CA LEU A 177 -2.99 -0.32 -6.34
C LEU A 177 -1.71 0.43 -5.96
N GLY A 178 -1.25 0.25 -4.72
CA GLY A 178 -0.12 0.94 -4.12
C GLY A 178 -0.54 2.08 -3.21
N GLN A 179 0.45 2.75 -2.65
CA GLN A 179 0.27 3.77 -1.63
C GLN A 179 1.12 4.99 -1.97
N ASP A 180 0.62 6.16 -1.61
CA ASP A 180 1.32 7.43 -1.69
C ASP A 180 1.67 7.95 -0.30
N VAL A 181 2.68 8.79 -0.23
CA VAL A 181 3.09 9.49 0.99
C VAL A 181 2.22 10.72 1.20
N ASP A 182 1.77 10.95 2.42
CA ASP A 182 1.17 12.24 2.78
C ASP A 182 2.29 13.26 3.03
N LEU A 183 2.45 14.18 2.09
CA LEU A 183 3.44 15.24 2.15
C LEU A 183 2.86 16.56 2.67
N SER A 184 1.63 16.58 3.16
CA SER A 184 0.94 17.81 3.60
C SER A 184 1.70 18.54 4.70
N LEU A 185 2.28 17.79 5.66
CA LEU A 185 3.11 18.36 6.75
C LEU A 185 4.41 19.05 6.27
N LEU A 186 4.81 18.82 5.02
CA LEU A 186 6.01 19.37 4.39
C LEU A 186 5.71 20.53 3.44
N SER A 187 4.45 20.93 3.30
CA SER A 187 4.00 21.92 2.30
C SER A 187 4.68 23.28 2.44
N ARG A 188 5.18 23.63 3.62
CA ARG A 188 5.88 24.90 3.91
C ARG A 188 7.40 24.76 3.97
N VAL A 189 7.95 23.57 3.75
CA VAL A 189 9.40 23.35 3.78
C VAL A 189 10.01 23.92 2.49
N PRO A 190 10.87 24.96 2.57
CA PRO A 190 11.53 25.51 1.40
C PRO A 190 12.56 24.52 0.85
N ASP A 191 12.78 24.56 -0.46
CA ASP A 191 13.78 23.79 -1.18
C ASP A 191 13.61 22.26 -1.13
N LEU A 192 12.49 21.77 -0.59
CA LEU A 192 12.21 20.35 -0.52
C LEU A 192 12.08 19.76 -1.94
N GLN A 193 12.86 18.73 -2.22
CA GLN A 193 12.79 18.00 -3.49
C GLN A 193 11.91 16.77 -3.34
N VAL A 194 10.91 16.67 -4.23
CA VAL A 194 10.00 15.53 -4.32
C VAL A 194 10.09 14.94 -5.72
N GLU A 195 10.25 13.63 -5.83
CA GLU A 195 10.30 12.90 -7.09
C GLU A 195 9.42 11.65 -6.95
N ASP A 196 8.55 11.40 -7.92
CA ASP A 196 7.59 10.28 -7.92
C ASP A 196 6.75 10.15 -6.63
N GLY A 197 6.43 11.29 -6.01
CA GLY A 197 5.61 11.35 -4.79
C GLY A 197 6.35 10.99 -3.49
N VAL A 198 7.67 10.90 -3.52
CA VAL A 198 8.53 10.65 -2.34
C VAL A 198 9.58 11.74 -2.17
N VAL A 199 10.05 11.92 -0.94
CA VAL A 199 11.04 12.96 -0.60
C VAL A 199 12.44 12.50 -1.01
N LYS A 200 13.16 13.32 -1.78
CA LYS A 200 14.57 13.07 -2.09
C LYS A 200 15.46 13.33 -0.88
N VAL A 201 16.38 12.41 -0.64
CA VAL A 201 17.37 12.49 0.42
C VAL A 201 18.79 12.22 -0.10
N GLY A 202 19.78 12.77 0.57
CA GLY A 202 21.17 12.46 0.35
C GLY A 202 21.59 11.12 1.01
N PRO A 203 22.88 10.75 0.89
CA PRO A 203 23.39 9.49 1.45
C PRO A 203 23.23 9.33 2.96
N ASN A 204 23.10 10.43 3.69
CA ASN A 204 22.88 10.49 5.14
C ASN A 204 21.41 10.71 5.51
N MET A 205 20.48 10.40 4.62
CA MET A 205 19.02 10.60 4.78
C MET A 205 18.60 12.07 5.01
N MET A 206 19.46 13.05 4.85
CA MET A 206 19.09 14.47 4.93
C MET A 206 18.40 14.92 3.65
N THR A 207 17.31 15.66 3.78
CA THR A 207 16.62 16.33 2.68
C THR A 207 17.44 17.52 2.17
N ALA A 208 16.95 18.23 1.16
CA ALA A 208 17.57 19.48 0.73
C ALA A 208 17.46 20.59 1.81
N HIS A 209 16.52 20.46 2.75
CA HIS A 209 16.37 21.39 3.88
C HIS A 209 17.26 20.97 5.06
N PRO A 210 18.21 21.83 5.52
CA PRO A 210 19.14 21.48 6.59
C PRO A 210 18.44 21.13 7.91
N GLY A 211 18.89 20.03 8.54
CA GLY A 211 18.34 19.53 9.80
C GLY A 211 16.99 18.82 9.65
N LEU A 212 16.55 18.56 8.43
CA LEU A 212 15.38 17.73 8.15
C LEU A 212 15.81 16.45 7.42
N PHE A 213 15.55 15.32 8.04
CA PHE A 213 15.89 14.00 7.55
C PHE A 213 14.61 13.21 7.25
N ALA A 214 14.67 12.25 6.35
CA ALA A 214 13.54 11.40 6.02
C ALA A 214 14.00 9.96 5.72
N GLY A 215 13.17 8.98 6.03
CA GLY A 215 13.47 7.57 5.78
C GLY A 215 12.23 6.69 5.70
N GLY A 216 12.44 5.40 5.46
CA GLY A 216 11.37 4.42 5.26
C GLY A 216 10.64 4.63 3.93
N ASP A 217 9.33 4.36 3.89
CA ASP A 217 8.54 4.33 2.65
C ASP A 217 8.33 5.70 2.00
N MET A 218 8.69 6.78 2.70
CA MET A 218 8.54 8.12 2.17
C MET A 218 9.74 8.64 1.34
N VAL A 219 10.78 7.83 1.17
CA VAL A 219 11.96 8.15 0.34
C VAL A 219 12.14 7.11 -0.78
N PRO A 220 12.94 7.40 -1.83
CA PRO A 220 13.20 6.47 -2.92
C PRO A 220 14.01 5.26 -2.43
N ALA A 221 13.33 4.20 -2.02
CA ALA A 221 13.93 2.96 -1.56
C ALA A 221 12.94 1.80 -1.65
N GLU A 222 13.43 0.59 -1.43
CA GLU A 222 12.59 -0.59 -1.26
C GLU A 222 11.78 -0.47 0.04
N ARG A 223 10.47 -0.69 -0.06
CA ARG A 223 9.52 -0.53 1.05
C ARG A 223 9.49 -1.78 1.93
N THR A 224 10.54 -1.97 2.72
CA THR A 224 10.66 -3.06 3.69
C THR A 224 11.04 -2.53 5.06
N VAL A 225 10.68 -3.27 6.12
CA VAL A 225 11.05 -2.93 7.50
C VAL A 225 12.57 -2.85 7.66
N THR A 226 13.31 -3.77 7.04
CA THR A 226 14.77 -3.81 7.11
C THR A 226 15.41 -2.54 6.54
N VAL A 227 14.94 -2.08 5.38
CA VAL A 227 15.43 -0.84 4.75
C VAL A 227 15.04 0.37 5.60
N ALA A 228 13.80 0.43 6.09
CA ALA A 228 13.34 1.52 6.95
C ALA A 228 14.18 1.66 8.24
N VAL A 229 14.51 0.53 8.90
CA VAL A 229 15.40 0.51 10.07
C VAL A 229 16.82 0.95 9.67
N GLY A 230 17.31 0.52 8.51
CA GLY A 230 18.59 0.95 7.97
C GLY A 230 18.70 2.46 7.77
N HIS A 231 17.62 3.11 7.32
CA HIS A 231 17.58 4.57 7.16
C HIS A 231 17.62 5.33 8.50
N GLY A 232 17.08 4.74 9.56
CA GLY A 232 17.11 5.34 10.90
C GLY A 232 18.43 5.16 11.65
N LYS A 233 19.37 4.37 11.10
CA LYS A 233 20.65 4.05 11.72
C LYS A 233 21.76 5.00 11.27
#